data_edf754159b1e572ce7c2822fcb4ee201
#
_entry.id   edf754159b1e572ce7c2822fcb4ee201
#
_cell.length_a   1.000
_cell.length_b   1.000
_cell.length_c   1.000
_cell.angle_alpha   90.00
_cell.angle_beta   90.00
_cell.angle_gamma   90.00
#
_symmetry.space_group_name_H-M   'P 1'
#
loop_
_entity.id
_entity.type
_entity.pdbx_description
1 polymer ?
#
loop_
_entity_poly.entity_id
_entity_poly.type
_entity_poly.pdbx_seq_one_letter_code
_entity_poly.pdbx_strand_id
1 'polypeptide(L)'
;MAGCHGLCCCNRSICMWRGHELFISSLPVLVEYIPATLFYFLVPTVISLVLGAWICRIRVGKKNALYWLVSLFVSFFRGTPGLVQIYIVFFGLPKIFEPFGININRWDAGIFYVIATCCNFSSFVSEAFRGAYEAIDKDQIEAGYSIGYSRWQCFRHVIAPLTMQIALPNLKNLEIDLLKGTATAYVIGVVDVMGRADKIIAQHRGYGQIWILLAAAILYFLINVVIELVFNSLTRHYSRHERGIA
;
A
#
# COMPACT_ATOMS: atom_id res chain seq x y z
N MET A 1 -34.86 -21.73 45.96
CA MET A 1 -33.52 -21.34 45.63
C MET A 1 -32.95 -22.33 44.61
N ALA A 2 -33.05 -22.04 43.34
CA ALA A 2 -32.45 -22.85 42.29
C ALA A 2 -31.99 -21.88 41.19
N GLY A 3 -30.70 -21.61 41.12
CA GLY A 3 -30.08 -20.74 40.16
C GLY A 3 -30.03 -21.43 38.78
N CYS A 4 -30.74 -20.87 37.84
CA CYS A 4 -30.62 -21.21 36.45
C CYS A 4 -29.30 -20.63 35.91
N HIS A 5 -28.22 -21.36 35.96
CA HIS A 5 -27.08 -21.16 35.06
C HIS A 5 -27.46 -21.69 33.66
N GLY A 6 -28.17 -20.86 32.91
CA GLY A 6 -28.51 -21.10 31.53
C GLY A 6 -27.29 -20.91 30.63
N LEU A 7 -26.41 -21.91 30.54
CA LEU A 7 -25.54 -22.10 29.39
C LEU A 7 -26.46 -22.45 28.21
N CYS A 8 -26.77 -21.43 27.42
CA CYS A 8 -27.46 -21.56 26.16
C CYS A 8 -26.61 -22.49 25.29
N CYS A 9 -26.94 -23.78 25.25
CA CYS A 9 -26.53 -24.70 24.20
C CYS A 9 -27.15 -24.20 22.89
N CYS A 10 -26.56 -23.16 22.32
CA CYS A 10 -26.90 -22.71 20.98
C CYS A 10 -26.49 -23.83 20.03
N ASN A 11 -27.47 -24.53 19.48
CA ASN A 11 -27.30 -25.60 18.52
C ASN A 11 -26.35 -25.08 17.42
N ARG A 12 -25.19 -25.73 17.24
CA ARG A 12 -24.13 -25.34 16.26
C ARG A 12 -24.71 -25.06 14.87
N SER A 13 -25.74 -25.78 14.48
CA SER A 13 -26.43 -25.63 13.20
C SER A 13 -27.17 -24.30 13.09
N ILE A 14 -27.83 -23.83 14.16
CA ILE A 14 -28.55 -22.54 14.16
C ILE A 14 -27.57 -21.37 14.14
N CYS A 15 -26.45 -21.51 14.82
CA CYS A 15 -25.38 -20.49 14.83
C CYS A 15 -24.70 -20.37 13.46
N MET A 16 -24.54 -21.48 12.74
CA MET A 16 -23.96 -21.52 11.41
C MET A 16 -24.92 -20.98 10.34
N TRP A 17 -26.21 -21.23 10.44
CA TRP A 17 -27.24 -20.70 9.54
C TRP A 17 -27.38 -19.17 9.66
N ARG A 18 -27.43 -18.62 10.86
CA ARG A 18 -27.44 -17.17 11.08
C ARG A 18 -26.13 -16.48 10.62
N GLY A 19 -25.01 -17.17 10.63
CA GLY A 19 -23.73 -16.67 10.12
C GLY A 19 -23.73 -16.48 8.61
N HIS A 20 -24.33 -17.41 7.86
CA HIS A 20 -24.46 -17.30 6.40
C HIS A 20 -25.37 -16.14 5.98
N GLU A 21 -26.45 -15.87 6.72
CA GLU A 21 -27.28 -14.68 6.49
C GLU A 21 -26.51 -13.37 6.70
N LEU A 22 -25.66 -13.32 7.74
CA LEU A 22 -24.78 -12.18 7.99
C LEU A 22 -23.73 -11.99 6.87
N PHE A 23 -23.20 -13.06 6.33
CA PHE A 23 -22.31 -13.00 5.17
C PHE A 23 -22.99 -12.35 3.97
N ILE A 24 -24.18 -12.85 3.58
CA ILE A 24 -24.92 -12.35 2.43
C ILE A 24 -25.38 -10.90 2.63
N SER A 25 -25.85 -10.55 3.83
CA SER A 25 -26.35 -9.22 4.15
C SER A 25 -25.23 -8.18 4.28
N SER A 26 -24.02 -8.59 4.68
CA SER A 26 -22.88 -7.69 4.80
C SER A 26 -22.21 -7.38 3.47
N LEU A 27 -22.24 -8.30 2.50
CA LEU A 27 -21.60 -8.13 1.19
C LEU A 27 -22.01 -6.82 0.47
N PRO A 28 -23.29 -6.53 0.24
CA PRO A 28 -23.69 -5.30 -0.46
C PRO A 28 -23.23 -4.05 0.30
N VAL A 29 -23.31 -4.08 1.63
CA VAL A 29 -22.89 -2.97 2.49
C VAL A 29 -21.36 -2.74 2.41
N LEU A 30 -20.56 -3.80 2.31
CA LEU A 30 -19.11 -3.69 2.17
C LEU A 30 -18.71 -3.24 0.78
N VAL A 31 -19.42 -3.66 -0.26
CA VAL A 31 -19.17 -3.26 -1.67
C VAL A 31 -19.29 -1.75 -1.85
N GLU A 32 -20.20 -1.08 -1.14
CA GLU A 32 -20.34 0.38 -1.16
C GLU A 32 -19.07 1.12 -0.71
N TYR A 33 -18.19 0.46 0.07
CA TYR A 33 -16.94 1.03 0.56
C TYR A 33 -15.71 0.67 -0.29
N ILE A 34 -15.86 -0.11 -1.37
CA ILE A 34 -14.77 -0.38 -2.32
C ILE A 34 -14.17 0.92 -2.89
N PRO A 35 -14.96 1.93 -3.31
CA PRO A 35 -14.37 3.18 -3.80
C PRO A 35 -13.50 3.89 -2.76
N ALA A 36 -13.85 3.84 -1.48
CA ALA A 36 -13.02 4.41 -0.41
C ALA A 36 -11.71 3.64 -0.26
N THR A 37 -11.74 2.30 -0.25
CA THR A 37 -10.53 1.46 -0.23
C THR A 37 -9.65 1.74 -1.43
N LEU A 38 -10.23 1.85 -2.63
CA LEU A 38 -9.49 2.18 -3.85
C LEU A 38 -8.89 3.59 -3.79
N PHE A 39 -9.57 4.56 -3.21
CA PHE A 39 -9.02 5.90 -3.00
C PHE A 39 -7.79 5.87 -2.08
N TYR A 40 -7.89 5.21 -0.92
CA TYR A 40 -6.80 5.06 0.04
C TYR A 40 -5.68 4.12 -0.44
N PHE A 41 -5.88 3.40 -1.51
CA PHE A 41 -4.88 2.63 -2.23
C PHE A 41 -4.23 3.45 -3.35
N LEU A 42 -5.02 3.98 -4.30
CA LEU A 42 -4.50 4.62 -5.51
C LEU A 42 -3.77 5.94 -5.25
N VAL A 43 -4.28 6.76 -4.31
CA VAL A 43 -3.64 8.05 -4.00
C VAL A 43 -2.23 7.85 -3.43
N PRO A 44 -2.02 7.02 -2.38
CA PRO A 44 -0.67 6.70 -1.93
C PRO A 44 0.20 6.01 -2.98
N THR A 45 -0.35 5.10 -3.81
CA THR A 45 0.38 4.46 -4.91
C THR A 45 1.03 5.50 -5.81
N VAL A 46 0.22 6.40 -6.38
CA VAL A 46 0.72 7.41 -7.34
C VAL A 46 1.76 8.32 -6.69
N ILE A 47 1.46 8.83 -5.50
CA ILE A 47 2.38 9.73 -4.78
C ILE A 47 3.68 9.00 -4.42
N SER A 48 3.59 7.75 -3.93
CA SER A 48 4.77 6.97 -3.52
C SER A 48 5.65 6.58 -4.70
N LEU A 49 5.08 6.29 -5.86
CA LEU A 49 5.84 6.01 -7.08
C LEU A 49 6.68 7.23 -7.50
N VAL A 50 6.08 8.42 -7.50
CA VAL A 50 6.77 9.67 -7.85
C VAL A 50 7.85 10.01 -6.80
N LEU A 51 7.49 10.00 -5.51
CA LEU A 51 8.42 10.28 -4.43
C LEU A 51 9.54 9.24 -4.36
N GLY A 52 9.22 7.96 -4.52
CA GLY A 52 10.19 6.87 -4.51
C GLY A 52 11.19 6.96 -5.65
N ALA A 53 10.74 7.30 -6.86
CA ALA A 53 11.63 7.55 -7.99
C ALA A 53 12.56 8.76 -7.72
N TRP A 54 12.05 9.85 -7.13
CA TRP A 54 12.84 11.01 -6.77
C TRP A 54 13.86 10.70 -5.66
N ILE A 55 13.46 9.97 -4.63
CA ILE A 55 14.34 9.48 -3.55
C ILE A 55 15.44 8.57 -4.14
N CYS A 56 15.09 7.63 -5.02
CA CYS A 56 16.04 6.78 -5.72
C CYS A 56 17.06 7.61 -6.49
N ARG A 57 16.61 8.63 -7.24
CA ARG A 57 17.49 9.53 -8.02
C ARG A 57 18.54 10.22 -7.15
N ILE A 58 18.17 10.64 -5.92
CA ILE A 58 19.10 11.25 -4.96
C ILE A 58 20.10 10.20 -4.48
N ARG A 59 19.64 8.98 -4.14
CA ARG A 59 20.47 7.94 -3.54
C ARG A 59 21.43 7.23 -4.53
N VAL A 60 21.10 7.25 -5.80
CA VAL A 60 22.01 6.77 -6.87
C VAL A 60 23.07 7.84 -7.23
N GLY A 61 22.85 9.10 -6.83
CA GLY A 61 23.75 10.22 -7.10
C GLY A 61 24.98 10.30 -6.20
N LYS A 62 25.59 11.48 -6.15
CA LYS A 62 26.77 11.74 -5.29
C LYS A 62 26.39 11.68 -3.81
N LYS A 63 27.28 11.12 -2.98
CA LYS A 63 27.14 11.04 -1.51
C LYS A 63 27.37 12.42 -0.88
N ASN A 64 26.35 13.25 -0.88
CA ASN A 64 26.31 14.56 -0.25
C ASN A 64 25.43 14.56 1.03
N ALA A 65 25.28 15.68 1.69
CA ALA A 65 24.44 15.80 2.89
C ALA A 65 22.99 15.35 2.62
N LEU A 66 22.43 15.68 1.45
CA LEU A 66 21.09 15.26 1.05
C LEU A 66 20.97 13.74 0.90
N TYR A 67 22.00 13.07 0.35
CA TYR A 67 22.05 11.62 0.32
C TYR A 67 21.91 10.99 1.71
N TRP A 68 22.65 11.50 2.70
CA TRP A 68 22.61 10.98 4.06
C TRP A 68 21.26 11.22 4.75
N LEU A 69 20.69 12.42 4.58
CA LEU A 69 19.37 12.76 5.12
C LEU A 69 18.28 11.83 4.55
N VAL A 70 18.27 11.65 3.23
CA VAL A 70 17.31 10.78 2.54
C VAL A 70 17.53 9.31 2.89
N SER A 71 18.79 8.89 3.07
CA SER A 71 19.11 7.52 3.49
C SER A 71 18.61 7.24 4.91
N LEU A 72 18.74 8.21 5.82
CA LEU A 72 18.19 8.13 7.17
C LEU A 72 16.66 8.02 7.14
N PHE A 73 15.99 8.85 6.32
CA PHE A 73 14.55 8.78 6.09
C PHE A 73 14.13 7.37 5.64
N VAL A 74 14.76 6.83 4.61
CA VAL A 74 14.46 5.49 4.08
C VAL A 74 14.72 4.41 5.13
N SER A 75 15.82 4.49 5.88
CA SER A 75 16.12 3.54 6.96
C SER A 75 15.08 3.57 8.07
N PHE A 76 14.64 4.76 8.48
CA PHE A 76 13.61 4.93 9.51
C PHE A 76 12.27 4.31 9.08
N PHE A 77 11.78 4.69 7.89
CA PHE A 77 10.47 4.22 7.42
C PHE A 77 10.43 2.74 7.08
N ARG A 78 11.55 2.15 6.68
CA ARG A 78 11.65 0.70 6.45
C ARG A 78 11.92 -0.09 7.72
N GLY A 79 12.51 0.52 8.74
CA GLY A 79 12.86 -0.13 10.00
C GLY A 79 11.77 -0.08 11.06
N THR A 80 10.68 0.69 10.84
CA THR A 80 9.60 0.83 11.81
C THR A 80 8.28 0.26 11.29
N PRO A 81 7.41 -0.32 12.15
CA PRO A 81 6.12 -0.85 11.73
C PRO A 81 5.20 0.23 11.17
N GLY A 82 4.56 -0.04 10.03
CA GLY A 82 3.66 0.91 9.36
C GLY A 82 2.51 1.39 10.26
N LEU A 83 1.93 0.51 11.07
CA LEU A 83 0.89 0.87 12.04
C LEU A 83 1.36 1.93 13.04
N VAL A 84 2.59 1.80 13.54
CA VAL A 84 3.19 2.78 14.47
C VAL A 84 3.38 4.12 13.79
N GLN A 85 3.78 4.11 12.51
CA GLN A 85 3.94 5.33 11.72
C GLN A 85 2.61 6.06 11.50
N ILE A 86 1.53 5.32 11.25
CA ILE A 86 0.17 5.87 11.14
C ILE A 86 -0.20 6.60 12.45
N TYR A 87 0.04 6.01 13.62
CA TYR A 87 -0.21 6.63 14.89
C TYR A 87 0.69 7.86 15.15
N ILE A 88 1.99 7.77 14.81
CA ILE A 88 2.91 8.90 14.97
C ILE A 88 2.44 10.09 14.12
N VAL A 89 2.02 9.85 12.89
CA VAL A 89 1.53 10.92 12.01
C VAL A 89 0.19 11.45 12.53
N PHE A 90 -0.74 10.58 12.90
CA PHE A 90 -2.08 10.99 13.35
C PHE A 90 -2.06 11.80 14.65
N PHE A 91 -1.30 11.36 15.64
CA PHE A 91 -1.22 12.05 16.93
C PHE A 91 -0.08 13.07 17.03
N GLY A 92 1.01 12.86 16.30
CA GLY A 92 2.21 13.69 16.39
C GLY A 92 2.17 14.91 15.49
N LEU A 93 1.68 14.77 14.25
CA LEU A 93 1.67 15.87 13.29
C LEU A 93 0.90 17.10 13.81
N PRO A 94 -0.31 16.96 14.40
CA PRO A 94 -1.02 18.09 14.99
C PRO A 94 -0.23 18.82 16.07
N LYS A 95 0.48 18.09 16.93
CA LYS A 95 1.31 18.68 18.00
C LYS A 95 2.52 19.44 17.46
N ILE A 96 3.07 19.03 16.31
CA ILE A 96 4.20 19.71 15.66
C ILE A 96 3.73 21.03 15.06
N PHE A 97 2.50 21.11 14.53
CA PHE A 97 1.96 22.32 13.90
C PHE A 97 1.31 23.31 14.87
N GLU A 98 0.89 22.85 16.05
CA GLU A 98 0.27 23.67 17.09
C GLU A 98 1.10 24.90 17.50
N PRO A 99 2.44 24.81 17.73
CA PRO A 99 3.27 25.98 18.07
C PRO A 99 3.33 27.04 16.98
N PHE A 100 3.03 26.68 15.73
CA PHE A 100 2.99 27.59 14.59
C PHE A 100 1.60 28.23 14.38
N GLY A 101 0.65 27.99 15.30
CA GLY A 101 -0.72 28.48 15.20
C GLY A 101 -1.59 27.77 14.15
N ILE A 102 -1.11 26.65 13.59
CA ILE A 102 -1.83 25.90 12.54
C ILE A 102 -2.57 24.74 13.21
N ASN A 103 -3.90 24.84 13.26
CA ASN A 103 -4.73 23.78 13.85
C ASN A 103 -5.19 22.79 12.78
N ILE A 104 -4.50 21.67 12.70
CA ILE A 104 -4.82 20.57 11.78
C ILE A 104 -5.61 19.43 12.46
N ASN A 105 -5.99 19.57 13.75
CA ASN A 105 -6.79 18.56 14.47
C ASN A 105 -8.17 18.30 13.83
N ARG A 106 -8.66 19.22 12.99
CA ARG A 106 -9.95 19.10 12.29
C ARG A 106 -9.85 18.41 10.92
N TRP A 107 -8.65 18.03 10.51
CA TRP A 107 -8.48 17.32 9.25
C TRP A 107 -9.06 15.91 9.36
N ASP A 108 -9.56 15.43 8.22
CA ASP A 108 -10.04 14.05 8.12
C ASP A 108 -8.92 13.04 8.42
N ALA A 109 -9.26 11.97 9.15
CA ALA A 109 -8.30 10.91 9.49
C ALA A 109 -7.63 10.29 8.26
N GLY A 110 -8.35 10.24 7.13
CA GLY A 110 -7.82 9.73 5.87
C GLY A 110 -6.65 10.53 5.34
N ILE A 111 -6.57 11.85 5.59
CA ILE A 111 -5.42 12.68 5.19
C ILE A 111 -4.16 12.23 5.91
N PHE A 112 -4.25 12.00 7.22
CA PHE A 112 -3.12 11.52 8.02
C PHE A 112 -2.69 10.11 7.59
N TYR A 113 -3.66 9.24 7.26
CA TYR A 113 -3.37 7.93 6.69
C TYR A 113 -2.59 8.05 5.38
N VAL A 114 -3.04 8.87 4.44
CA VAL A 114 -2.37 9.09 3.15
C VAL A 114 -0.96 9.60 3.36
N ILE A 115 -0.74 10.60 4.24
CA ILE A 115 0.60 11.12 4.54
C ILE A 115 1.52 10.04 5.09
N ALA A 116 1.08 9.29 6.12
CA ALA A 116 1.86 8.22 6.72
C ALA A 116 2.23 7.14 5.69
N THR A 117 1.26 6.72 4.91
CA THR A 117 1.42 5.67 3.90
C THR A 117 2.32 6.13 2.75
N CYS A 118 2.18 7.38 2.28
CA CYS A 118 3.08 7.94 1.27
C CYS A 118 4.54 7.97 1.74
N CYS A 119 4.82 8.39 2.97
CA CYS A 119 6.16 8.38 3.53
C CYS A 119 6.72 6.96 3.65
N ASN A 120 5.92 6.02 4.15
CA ASN A 120 6.30 4.62 4.29
C ASN A 120 6.60 3.99 2.93
N PHE A 121 5.61 3.99 2.02
CA PHE A 121 5.72 3.31 0.73
C PHE A 121 6.75 3.93 -0.20
N SER A 122 6.92 5.26 -0.21
CA SER A 122 7.98 5.90 -1.00
C SER A 122 9.37 5.38 -0.64
N SER A 123 9.60 4.99 0.62
CA SER A 123 10.85 4.39 1.07
C SER A 123 11.07 3.00 0.46
N PHE A 124 10.05 2.15 0.41
CA PHE A 124 10.12 0.81 -0.21
C PHE A 124 10.24 0.90 -1.72
N VAL A 125 9.45 1.76 -2.36
CA VAL A 125 9.51 2.01 -3.82
C VAL A 125 10.89 2.52 -4.22
N SER A 126 11.49 3.42 -3.44
CA SER A 126 12.84 3.93 -3.73
C SER A 126 13.90 2.83 -3.72
N GLU A 127 13.79 1.85 -2.81
CA GLU A 127 14.69 0.70 -2.77
C GLU A 127 14.44 -0.27 -3.94
N ALA A 128 13.16 -0.47 -4.32
CA ALA A 128 12.84 -1.27 -5.50
C ALA A 128 13.48 -0.69 -6.75
N PHE A 129 13.37 0.63 -6.97
CA PHE A 129 14.02 1.30 -8.09
C PHE A 129 15.53 1.31 -7.97
N ARG A 130 16.10 1.53 -6.78
CA ARG A 130 17.55 1.52 -6.58
C ARG A 130 18.15 0.14 -6.87
N GLY A 131 17.54 -0.92 -6.31
CA GLY A 131 17.98 -2.30 -6.57
C GLY A 131 17.86 -2.67 -8.04
N ALA A 132 16.81 -2.25 -8.72
CA ALA A 132 16.64 -2.47 -10.14
C ALA A 132 17.69 -1.71 -10.98
N TYR A 133 18.00 -0.46 -10.63
CA TYR A 133 19.03 0.33 -11.29
C TYR A 133 20.44 -0.30 -11.13
N GLU A 134 20.76 -0.78 -9.91
CA GLU A 134 22.04 -1.42 -9.62
C GLU A 134 22.20 -2.79 -10.31
N ALA A 135 21.08 -3.43 -10.67
CA ALA A 135 21.05 -4.71 -11.38
C ALA A 135 21.22 -4.57 -12.90
N ILE A 136 21.20 -3.35 -13.44
CA ILE A 136 21.46 -3.12 -14.87
C ILE A 136 22.92 -3.43 -15.18
N ASP A 137 23.15 -4.21 -16.23
CA ASP A 137 24.49 -4.49 -16.74
C ASP A 137 25.13 -3.19 -17.27
N LYS A 138 26.34 -2.92 -16.79
CA LYS A 138 27.09 -1.73 -17.19
C LYS A 138 27.40 -1.69 -18.68
N ASP A 139 27.59 -2.84 -19.29
CA ASP A 139 27.90 -2.97 -20.73
C ASP A 139 26.75 -2.40 -21.57
N GLN A 140 25.51 -2.54 -21.13
CA GLN A 140 24.33 -1.94 -21.80
C GLN A 140 24.35 -0.42 -21.75
N ILE A 141 24.80 0.15 -20.65
CA ILE A 141 24.93 1.61 -20.48
C ILE A 141 26.08 2.13 -21.35
N GLU A 142 27.22 1.40 -21.37
CA GLU A 142 28.39 1.75 -22.17
C GLU A 142 28.11 1.61 -23.68
N ALA A 143 27.35 0.60 -24.09
CA ALA A 143 26.87 0.47 -25.46
C ALA A 143 26.03 1.68 -25.90
N GLY A 144 25.15 2.17 -25.04
CA GLY A 144 24.40 3.38 -25.30
C GLY A 144 25.28 4.62 -25.53
N TYR A 145 26.32 4.78 -24.74
CA TYR A 145 27.29 5.87 -24.95
C TYR A 145 28.12 5.68 -26.22
N SER A 146 28.49 4.44 -26.59
CA SER A 146 29.26 4.12 -27.77
C SER A 146 28.56 4.48 -29.08
N ILE A 147 27.24 4.42 -29.13
CA ILE A 147 26.43 4.86 -30.27
C ILE A 147 26.15 6.37 -30.28
N GLY A 148 26.74 7.13 -29.33
CA GLY A 148 26.68 8.59 -29.30
C GLY A 148 25.49 9.15 -28.47
N TYR A 149 24.81 8.36 -27.63
CA TYR A 149 23.75 8.88 -26.76
C TYR A 149 24.33 9.87 -25.74
N SER A 150 23.67 11.02 -25.60
CA SER A 150 23.88 11.93 -24.49
C SER A 150 23.40 11.28 -23.18
N ARG A 151 23.80 11.83 -22.02
CA ARG A 151 23.37 11.31 -20.69
C ARG A 151 21.86 11.21 -20.55
N TRP A 152 21.12 12.20 -21.08
CA TRP A 152 19.66 12.19 -21.05
C TRP A 152 19.04 11.15 -22.00
N GLN A 153 19.61 11.01 -23.21
CA GLN A 153 19.18 9.99 -24.15
C GLN A 153 19.44 8.58 -23.60
N CYS A 154 20.63 8.33 -23.05
CA CYS A 154 20.97 7.06 -22.42
C CYS A 154 20.02 6.76 -21.23
N PHE A 155 19.72 7.75 -20.38
CA PHE A 155 18.75 7.59 -19.31
C PHE A 155 17.36 7.22 -19.86
N ARG A 156 16.85 7.94 -20.85
CA ARG A 156 15.49 7.76 -21.37
C ARG A 156 15.30 6.47 -22.16
N HIS A 157 16.30 6.07 -22.96
CA HIS A 157 16.16 4.96 -23.92
C HIS A 157 16.77 3.65 -23.42
N VAL A 158 17.68 3.69 -22.44
CA VAL A 158 18.35 2.50 -21.91
C VAL A 158 18.03 2.32 -20.43
N ILE A 159 18.44 3.26 -19.58
CA ILE A 159 18.41 3.07 -18.13
C ILE A 159 16.96 3.00 -17.59
N ALA A 160 16.11 3.95 -17.96
CA ALA A 160 14.75 4.03 -17.40
C ALA A 160 13.87 2.82 -17.80
N PRO A 161 13.83 2.36 -19.07
CA PRO A 161 13.05 1.19 -19.44
C PRO A 161 13.56 -0.09 -18.78
N LEU A 162 14.89 -0.30 -18.73
CA LEU A 162 15.49 -1.47 -18.06
C LEU A 162 15.22 -1.44 -16.54
N THR A 163 15.41 -0.27 -15.90
CA THR A 163 15.08 -0.12 -14.47
C THR A 163 13.61 -0.48 -14.21
N MET A 164 12.69 0.02 -15.04
CA MET A 164 11.27 -0.28 -14.88
C MET A 164 10.98 -1.76 -15.04
N GLN A 165 11.56 -2.41 -16.05
CA GLN A 165 11.37 -3.82 -16.31
C GLN A 165 11.83 -4.69 -15.13
N ILE A 166 13.03 -4.41 -14.59
CA ILE A 166 13.59 -5.13 -13.44
C ILE A 166 12.80 -4.83 -12.15
N ALA A 167 12.30 -3.59 -11.99
CA ALA A 167 11.55 -3.17 -10.80
C ALA A 167 10.11 -3.73 -10.76
N LEU A 168 9.46 -3.92 -11.92
CA LEU A 168 8.03 -4.28 -12.01
C LEU A 168 7.60 -5.46 -11.14
N PRO A 169 8.33 -6.60 -11.06
CA PRO A 169 7.93 -7.72 -10.20
C PRO A 169 7.93 -7.34 -8.71
N ASN A 170 8.90 -6.52 -8.29
CA ASN A 170 9.00 -6.06 -6.91
C ASN A 170 7.94 -5.00 -6.61
N LEU A 171 7.70 -4.05 -7.54
CA LEU A 171 6.63 -3.07 -7.42
C LEU A 171 5.26 -3.75 -7.30
N LYS A 172 4.99 -4.81 -8.08
CA LYS A 172 3.75 -5.59 -7.94
C LYS A 172 3.55 -6.09 -6.51
N ASN A 173 4.58 -6.66 -5.90
CA ASN A 173 4.48 -7.17 -4.53
C ASN A 173 4.24 -6.03 -3.53
N LEU A 174 4.91 -4.89 -3.70
CA LEU A 174 4.70 -3.71 -2.88
C LEU A 174 3.26 -3.19 -2.99
N GLU A 175 2.69 -3.12 -4.19
CA GLU A 175 1.30 -2.67 -4.38
C GLU A 175 0.29 -3.62 -3.73
N ILE A 176 0.52 -4.93 -3.80
CA ILE A 176 -0.30 -5.93 -3.09
C ILE A 176 -0.22 -5.72 -1.57
N ASP A 177 0.96 -5.42 -1.05
CA ASP A 177 1.16 -5.15 0.37
C ASP A 177 0.53 -3.80 0.79
N LEU A 178 0.58 -2.79 -0.09
CA LEU A 178 -0.12 -1.52 0.11
C LEU A 178 -1.63 -1.73 0.21
N LEU A 179 -2.22 -2.50 -0.71
CA LEU A 179 -3.65 -2.82 -0.66
C LEU A 179 -4.03 -3.48 0.66
N LYS A 180 -3.28 -4.48 1.12
CA LYS A 180 -3.51 -5.11 2.44
C LYS A 180 -3.31 -4.11 3.58
N GLY A 181 -2.37 -3.18 3.42
CA GLY A 181 -2.09 -2.11 4.36
C GLY A 181 -3.26 -1.14 4.54
N THR A 182 -4.14 -0.95 3.53
CA THR A 182 -5.33 -0.09 3.70
C THR A 182 -6.22 -0.59 4.83
N ALA A 183 -6.28 -1.91 5.03
CA ALA A 183 -7.04 -2.51 6.12
C ALA A 183 -6.61 -2.04 7.52
N THR A 184 -5.44 -1.41 7.69
CA THR A 184 -5.02 -0.86 8.99
C THR A 184 -5.53 0.56 9.23
N ALA A 185 -6.10 1.22 8.22
CA ALA A 185 -6.57 2.60 8.32
C ALA A 185 -7.72 2.78 9.34
N TYR A 186 -8.51 1.73 9.59
CA TYR A 186 -9.63 1.79 10.53
C TYR A 186 -9.21 2.11 11.96
N VAL A 187 -7.96 1.81 12.35
CA VAL A 187 -7.47 2.06 13.72
C VAL A 187 -7.42 3.54 14.10
N ILE A 188 -7.37 4.44 13.11
CA ILE A 188 -7.46 5.89 13.29
C ILE A 188 -8.84 6.45 12.89
N GLY A 189 -9.83 5.57 12.66
CA GLY A 189 -11.20 5.94 12.36
C GLY A 189 -11.56 6.10 10.88
N VAL A 190 -10.66 5.76 9.96
CA VAL A 190 -10.96 5.74 8.52
C VAL A 190 -11.96 4.63 8.21
N VAL A 191 -12.97 4.93 7.39
CA VAL A 191 -14.02 3.98 7.03
C VAL A 191 -13.87 3.55 5.59
N ASP A 192 -13.10 2.50 5.41
CA ASP A 192 -12.97 1.71 4.19
C ASP A 192 -13.75 0.38 4.32
N VAL A 193 -13.49 -0.60 3.46
CA VAL A 193 -14.10 -1.94 3.56
C VAL A 193 -13.84 -2.57 4.91
N MET A 194 -12.59 -2.52 5.43
CA MET A 194 -12.26 -3.11 6.73
C MET A 194 -12.86 -2.30 7.88
N GLY A 195 -12.79 -0.97 7.83
CA GLY A 195 -13.40 -0.10 8.83
C GLY A 195 -14.94 -0.24 8.88
N ARG A 196 -15.58 -0.53 7.74
CA ARG A 196 -17.01 -0.86 7.71
C ARG A 196 -17.28 -2.24 8.30
N ALA A 197 -16.47 -3.23 7.98
CA ALA A 197 -16.57 -4.57 8.55
C ALA A 197 -16.45 -4.53 10.09
N ASP A 198 -15.48 -3.78 10.62
CA ASP A 198 -15.30 -3.59 12.06
C ASP A 198 -16.53 -2.96 12.73
N LYS A 199 -17.13 -1.92 12.12
CA LYS A 199 -18.37 -1.31 12.59
C LYS A 199 -19.54 -2.29 12.62
N ILE A 200 -19.69 -3.15 11.60
CA ILE A 200 -20.73 -4.19 11.57
C ILE A 200 -20.48 -5.20 12.69
N ILE A 201 -19.25 -5.64 12.89
CA ILE A 201 -18.87 -6.56 13.97
C ILE A 201 -19.22 -5.96 15.35
N ALA A 202 -18.89 -4.69 15.56
CA ALA A 202 -19.21 -3.99 16.80
C ALA A 202 -20.74 -3.87 17.04
N GLN A 203 -21.53 -3.58 16.00
CA GLN A 203 -23.01 -3.53 16.08
C GLN A 203 -23.59 -4.88 16.48
N HIS A 204 -23.02 -5.98 16.00
CA HIS A 204 -23.43 -7.34 16.35
C HIS A 204 -22.74 -7.87 17.61
N ARG A 205 -22.04 -7.02 18.38
CA ARG A 205 -21.32 -7.42 19.61
C ARG A 205 -20.36 -8.60 19.39
N GLY A 206 -19.71 -8.65 18.24
CA GLY A 206 -18.80 -9.73 17.85
C GLY A 206 -19.47 -11.00 17.32
N TYR A 207 -20.82 -11.05 17.32
CA TYR A 207 -21.50 -12.23 16.76
C TYR A 207 -21.31 -12.30 15.24
N GLY A 208 -20.96 -13.49 14.75
CA GLY A 208 -20.77 -13.73 13.32
C GLY A 208 -19.54 -13.01 12.69
N GLN A 209 -18.61 -12.50 13.50
CA GLN A 209 -17.43 -11.77 13.01
C GLN A 209 -16.65 -12.51 11.92
N ILE A 210 -16.52 -13.85 12.01
CA ILE A 210 -15.81 -14.66 11.03
C ILE A 210 -16.44 -14.54 9.63
N TRP A 211 -17.77 -14.50 9.56
CA TRP A 211 -18.50 -14.39 8.30
C TRP A 211 -18.35 -13.01 7.66
N ILE A 212 -18.36 -11.95 8.49
CA ILE A 212 -18.15 -10.57 8.04
C ILE A 212 -16.70 -10.39 7.56
N LEU A 213 -15.72 -10.92 8.31
CA LEU A 213 -14.32 -10.87 7.90
C LEU A 213 -14.05 -11.71 6.64
N LEU A 214 -14.74 -12.85 6.47
CA LEU A 214 -14.67 -13.65 5.26
C LEU A 214 -15.20 -12.86 4.04
N ALA A 215 -16.32 -12.13 4.21
CA ALA A 215 -16.84 -11.27 3.15
C ALA A 215 -15.83 -10.17 2.77
N ALA A 216 -15.24 -9.49 3.76
CA ALA A 216 -14.20 -8.51 3.52
C ALA A 216 -12.96 -9.13 2.82
N ALA A 217 -12.51 -10.31 3.28
CA ALA A 217 -11.37 -11.01 2.68
C ALA A 217 -11.60 -11.35 1.20
N ILE A 218 -12.80 -11.78 0.84
CA ILE A 218 -13.17 -12.05 -0.58
C ILE A 218 -13.08 -10.77 -1.40
N LEU A 219 -13.57 -9.63 -0.89
CA LEU A 219 -13.51 -8.35 -1.60
C LEU A 219 -12.04 -7.90 -1.81
N TYR A 220 -11.20 -7.97 -0.77
CA TYR A 220 -9.77 -7.69 -0.90
C TYR A 220 -9.07 -8.63 -1.89
N PHE A 221 -9.43 -9.92 -1.87
CA PHE A 221 -8.90 -10.90 -2.80
C PHE A 221 -9.27 -10.57 -4.26
N LEU A 222 -10.53 -10.18 -4.52
CA LEU A 222 -10.97 -9.79 -5.86
C LEU A 222 -10.22 -8.54 -6.35
N ILE A 223 -10.05 -7.52 -5.51
CA ILE A 223 -9.26 -6.33 -5.84
C ILE A 223 -7.80 -6.73 -6.14
N ASN A 224 -7.22 -7.60 -5.31
CA ASN A 224 -5.86 -8.10 -5.50
C ASN A 224 -5.68 -8.81 -6.86
N VAL A 225 -6.64 -9.65 -7.27
CA VAL A 225 -6.61 -10.33 -8.57
C VAL A 225 -6.60 -9.30 -9.71
N VAL A 226 -7.39 -8.22 -9.62
CA VAL A 226 -7.37 -7.15 -10.62
C VAL A 226 -6.01 -6.48 -10.71
N ILE A 227 -5.40 -6.13 -9.55
CA ILE A 227 -4.06 -5.53 -9.50
C ILE A 227 -3.05 -6.48 -10.16
N GLU A 228 -3.10 -7.76 -9.81
CA GLU A 228 -2.18 -8.77 -10.37
C GLU A 228 -2.31 -8.91 -11.88
N LEU A 229 -3.53 -8.89 -12.43
CA LEU A 229 -3.78 -8.92 -13.88
C LEU A 229 -3.20 -7.68 -14.57
N VAL A 230 -3.37 -6.49 -13.98
CA VAL A 230 -2.81 -5.24 -14.51
C VAL A 230 -1.28 -5.31 -14.55
N PHE A 231 -0.64 -5.69 -13.45
CA PHE A 231 0.83 -5.78 -13.40
C PHE A 231 1.38 -6.88 -14.33
N ASN A 232 0.71 -8.02 -14.44
CA ASN A 232 1.11 -9.07 -15.37
C ASN A 232 1.01 -8.59 -16.84
N SER A 233 0.00 -7.78 -17.16
CA SER A 233 -0.12 -7.15 -18.49
C SER A 233 1.02 -6.16 -18.75
N LEU A 234 1.34 -5.30 -17.76
CA LEU A 234 2.46 -4.36 -17.85
C LEU A 234 3.79 -5.09 -18.04
N THR A 235 4.06 -6.12 -17.24
CA THR A 235 5.29 -6.91 -17.34
C THR A 235 5.43 -7.56 -18.71
N ARG A 236 4.33 -8.12 -19.27
CA ARG A 236 4.33 -8.68 -20.63
C ARG A 236 4.62 -7.62 -21.69
N HIS A 237 4.12 -6.40 -21.52
CA HIS A 237 4.38 -5.31 -22.46
C HIS A 237 5.85 -4.92 -22.47
N TYR A 238 6.48 -4.77 -21.30
CA TYR A 238 7.90 -4.43 -21.18
C TYR A 238 8.82 -5.56 -21.65
N SER A 239 8.52 -6.84 -21.35
CA SER A 239 9.34 -7.99 -21.75
C SER A 239 9.27 -8.34 -23.25
N ARG A 240 8.26 -7.87 -24.00
CA ARG A 240 8.19 -8.04 -25.46
C ARG A 240 9.23 -7.20 -26.21
N HIS A 241 9.67 -6.09 -25.62
CA HIS A 241 10.67 -5.22 -26.26
C HIS A 241 12.06 -5.90 -26.37
N GLU A 242 12.41 -6.83 -25.49
CA GLU A 242 13.69 -7.58 -25.59
C GLU A 242 13.71 -8.61 -26.71
N ARG A 243 12.58 -9.28 -26.96
CA ARG A 243 12.51 -10.35 -27.99
C ARG A 243 12.56 -9.82 -29.43
N GLY A 244 12.46 -8.52 -29.61
CA GLY A 244 12.54 -7.87 -30.92
C GLY A 244 13.95 -7.41 -31.30
N ILE A 245 14.95 -7.57 -30.40
CA ILE A 245 16.32 -7.09 -30.60
C ILE A 245 17.32 -8.28 -30.61
N ALA A 246 16.87 -9.50 -30.32
CA ALA A 246 17.61 -10.74 -30.48
C ALA A 246 17.14 -11.46 -31.75
#